data_fc0c63e5795d5af3f4b069e0017bfd83
#
_entry.id   fc0c63e5795d5af3f4b069e0017bfd83
#
_cell.length_a   1.000
_cell.length_b   1.000
_cell.length_c   1.000
_cell.angle_alpha   90.00
_cell.angle_beta   90.00
_cell.angle_gamma   90.00
#
_symmetry.space_group_name_H-M   'P 1'
#
loop_
_entity.id
_entity.type
_entity.pdbx_description
1 polymer ?
#
loop_
_entity_poly.entity_id
_entity_poly.type
_entity_poly.pdbx_seq_one_letter_code
_entity_poly.pdbx_strand_id
1 'polypeptide(L)'
;MLEGCNPNTCGVKQTVSIVRRGIDFLRPGEMNVAAIFFGGAGLGTGSNADTIRTELERAYPGIKIGCDTDIRNVIACCSQPDNCLAAICGTGCVVFGYSEGTLHRTGGLGYRFEHSGSGFELGRDAITAALCHLDGTGEETVLTRLVEEKLGGGVWDAIHDLYQKDNAYIASFAPLVIRAAEDGDKVAEAILAESCEHMVRLIRAASKKTPGARTIILSGSLFAKSEGFFRRVTERLPEHLAVERISCPPVWGACLQAAKLCKPVQMPLLDNFLKE
;
A
#
# COMPACT_ATOMS: atom_id res chain seq x y z
N MET A 1 -15.79 4.17 -13.01
CA MET A 1 -14.65 4.30 -12.07
C MET A 1 -14.49 5.77 -11.76
N LEU A 2 -14.25 6.15 -10.49
CA LEU A 2 -13.97 7.54 -10.11
C LEU A 2 -12.45 7.79 -10.23
N GLU A 3 -12.09 9.04 -10.46
CA GLU A 3 -10.71 9.51 -10.49
C GLU A 3 -10.06 9.47 -9.09
N GLY A 4 -8.72 9.53 -9.02
CA GLY A 4 -7.98 9.61 -7.77
C GLY A 4 -8.33 10.87 -6.97
N CYS A 5 -8.43 10.76 -5.65
CA CYS A 5 -8.91 11.82 -4.76
C CYS A 5 -7.94 12.15 -3.61
N ASN A 6 -6.62 12.15 -3.87
CA ASN A 6 -5.63 12.55 -2.87
C ASN A 6 -5.61 14.09 -2.72
N PRO A 7 -5.96 14.66 -1.55
CA PRO A 7 -6.02 16.11 -1.35
C PRO A 7 -4.67 16.82 -1.51
N ASN A 8 -3.55 16.11 -1.36
CA ASN A 8 -2.22 16.69 -1.60
C ASN A 8 -1.93 16.88 -3.10
N THR A 9 -2.67 16.20 -3.98
CA THR A 9 -2.49 16.26 -5.43
C THR A 9 -3.56 17.12 -6.09
N CYS A 10 -4.85 16.85 -5.79
CA CYS A 10 -5.97 17.54 -6.43
C CYS A 10 -6.61 18.64 -5.57
N GLY A 11 -6.17 18.79 -4.33
CA GLY A 11 -6.74 19.73 -3.37
C GLY A 11 -8.01 19.24 -2.67
N VAL A 12 -8.29 19.81 -1.50
CA VAL A 12 -9.40 19.39 -0.62
C VAL A 12 -10.77 19.53 -1.31
N LYS A 13 -11.01 20.62 -2.02
CA LYS A 13 -12.31 20.86 -2.71
C LYS A 13 -12.62 19.78 -3.75
N GLN A 14 -11.62 19.42 -4.57
CA GLN A 14 -11.79 18.37 -5.59
C GLN A 14 -11.97 17.01 -4.93
N THR A 15 -11.20 16.71 -3.86
CA THR A 15 -11.37 15.48 -3.08
C THR A 15 -12.81 15.36 -2.56
N VAL A 16 -13.35 16.39 -1.92
CA VAL A 16 -14.75 16.41 -1.42
C VAL A 16 -15.74 16.15 -2.56
N SER A 17 -15.55 16.80 -3.71
CA SER A 17 -16.43 16.58 -4.88
C SER A 17 -16.43 15.14 -5.36
N ILE A 18 -15.25 14.52 -5.47
CA ILE A 18 -15.11 13.12 -5.91
C ILE A 18 -15.74 12.17 -4.90
N VAL A 19 -15.47 12.36 -3.60
CA VAL A 19 -16.03 11.54 -2.52
C VAL A 19 -17.55 11.64 -2.49
N ARG A 20 -18.13 12.86 -2.62
CA ARG A 20 -19.58 13.04 -2.71
C ARG A 20 -20.19 12.29 -3.87
N ARG A 21 -19.62 12.35 -5.07
CA ARG A 21 -20.09 11.56 -6.22
C ARG A 21 -20.08 10.05 -5.93
N GLY A 22 -19.05 9.57 -5.21
CA GLY A 22 -18.98 8.17 -4.75
C GLY A 22 -20.08 7.83 -3.76
N ILE A 23 -20.33 8.67 -2.77
CA ILE A 23 -21.40 8.50 -1.76
C ILE A 23 -22.77 8.50 -2.45
N ASP A 24 -23.03 9.47 -3.31
CA ASP A 24 -24.32 9.60 -4.00
C ASP A 24 -24.58 8.39 -4.93
N PHE A 25 -23.54 7.88 -5.58
CA PHE A 25 -23.62 6.65 -6.38
C PHE A 25 -23.95 5.41 -5.55
N LEU A 26 -23.37 5.31 -4.33
CA LEU A 26 -23.59 4.18 -3.42
C LEU A 26 -24.87 4.27 -2.59
N ARG A 27 -25.61 5.37 -2.70
CA ARG A 27 -26.90 5.60 -2.03
C ARG A 27 -28.06 5.58 -3.02
N PRO A 28 -28.35 4.48 -3.71
CA PRO A 28 -29.47 4.43 -4.62
C PRO A 28 -30.79 4.40 -3.82
N GLY A 29 -31.62 5.42 -4.02
CA GLY A 29 -32.96 5.44 -3.48
C GLY A 29 -33.07 5.67 -1.96
N GLU A 30 -34.00 4.95 -1.30
CA GLU A 30 -34.43 5.17 0.09
C GLU A 30 -33.51 4.48 1.16
N MET A 31 -32.27 4.13 0.82
CA MET A 31 -31.38 3.49 1.80
C MET A 31 -31.08 4.42 2.98
N ASN A 32 -31.37 3.98 4.19
CA ASN A 32 -31.03 4.68 5.42
C ASN A 32 -29.58 4.41 5.81
N VAL A 33 -28.69 5.33 5.42
CA VAL A 33 -27.25 5.24 5.75
C VAL A 33 -27.00 5.90 7.11
N ALA A 34 -26.57 5.13 8.09
CA ALA A 34 -26.29 5.60 9.45
C ALA A 34 -24.89 6.21 9.61
N ALA A 35 -23.89 5.69 8.89
CA ALA A 35 -22.52 6.18 8.96
C ALA A 35 -21.78 5.99 7.64
N ILE A 36 -20.78 6.84 7.42
CA ILE A 36 -19.84 6.79 6.29
C ILE A 36 -18.43 6.95 6.86
N PHE A 37 -17.49 6.14 6.39
CA PHE A 37 -16.07 6.32 6.68
C PHE A 37 -15.29 6.46 5.37
N PHE A 38 -14.52 7.53 5.28
CA PHE A 38 -13.61 7.80 4.16
C PHE A 38 -12.16 7.66 4.63
N GLY A 39 -11.52 6.55 4.27
CA GLY A 39 -10.09 6.33 4.47
C GLY A 39 -9.33 6.55 3.16
N GLY A 40 -8.55 7.62 3.08
CA GLY A 40 -7.92 8.03 1.84
C GLY A 40 -6.47 8.46 1.97
N ALA A 41 -5.67 8.24 0.91
CA ALA A 41 -4.31 8.74 0.83
C ALA A 41 -4.28 10.27 0.96
N GLY A 42 -3.30 10.80 1.70
CA GLY A 42 -3.12 12.24 1.90
C GLY A 42 -3.98 12.86 3.01
N LEU A 43 -4.89 12.10 3.64
CA LEU A 43 -5.70 12.61 4.75
C LEU A 43 -4.88 12.80 6.04
N GLY A 44 -3.78 12.08 6.21
CA GLY A 44 -2.87 12.26 7.35
C GLY A 44 -2.02 13.55 7.30
N THR A 45 -2.19 14.41 6.29
CA THR A 45 -1.42 15.65 6.12
C THR A 45 -2.19 16.84 6.65
N GLY A 46 -1.61 17.55 7.63
CA GLY A 46 -2.21 18.76 8.21
C GLY A 46 -3.64 18.52 8.70
N SER A 47 -4.57 19.41 8.34
CA SER A 47 -6.00 19.34 8.71
C SER A 47 -6.89 18.71 7.62
N ASN A 48 -6.32 18.00 6.64
CA ASN A 48 -7.09 17.48 5.50
C ASN A 48 -8.26 16.61 5.94
N ALA A 49 -8.04 15.65 6.86
CA ALA A 49 -9.10 14.77 7.33
C ALA A 49 -10.24 15.53 8.01
N ASP A 50 -9.92 16.47 8.90
CA ASP A 50 -10.92 17.28 9.61
C ASP A 50 -11.70 18.20 8.68
N THR A 51 -11.01 18.83 7.73
CA THR A 51 -11.66 19.71 6.74
C THR A 51 -12.62 18.93 5.86
N ILE A 52 -12.19 17.77 5.33
CA ILE A 52 -13.02 16.92 4.49
C ILE A 52 -14.20 16.37 5.28
N ARG A 53 -13.98 15.91 6.52
CA ARG A 53 -15.06 15.45 7.40
C ARG A 53 -16.12 16.54 7.59
N THR A 54 -15.71 17.75 7.95
CA THR A 54 -16.63 18.87 8.15
C THR A 54 -17.46 19.20 6.90
N GLU A 55 -16.86 19.18 5.72
CA GLU A 55 -17.57 19.41 4.46
C GLU A 55 -18.57 18.29 4.14
N LEU A 56 -18.21 17.02 4.46
CA LEU A 56 -19.12 15.88 4.27
C LEU A 56 -20.27 15.91 5.30
N GLU A 57 -20.02 16.26 6.57
CA GLU A 57 -21.05 16.43 7.60
C GLU A 57 -22.09 17.50 7.20
N ARG A 58 -21.64 18.61 6.60
CA ARG A 58 -22.54 19.65 6.05
C ARG A 58 -23.37 19.14 4.88
N ALA A 59 -22.78 18.30 4.02
CA ALA A 59 -23.45 17.76 2.84
C ALA A 59 -24.45 16.64 3.17
N TYR A 60 -24.22 15.90 4.25
CA TYR A 60 -25.00 14.73 4.64
C TYR A 60 -25.47 14.84 6.10
N PRO A 61 -26.39 15.79 6.43
CA PRO A 61 -26.85 15.98 7.79
C PRO A 61 -27.54 14.72 8.34
N GLY A 62 -27.25 14.40 9.59
CA GLY A 62 -27.79 13.21 10.27
C GLY A 62 -27.02 11.91 10.03
N ILE A 63 -26.06 11.89 9.12
CA ILE A 63 -25.14 10.75 8.90
C ILE A 63 -23.84 10.97 9.69
N LYS A 64 -23.39 9.96 10.41
CA LYS A 64 -22.10 10.02 11.10
C LYS A 64 -20.95 9.89 10.10
N ILE A 65 -20.04 10.84 10.10
CA ILE A 65 -18.92 10.87 9.15
C ILE A 65 -17.59 10.63 9.87
N GLY A 66 -16.82 9.66 9.40
CA GLY A 66 -15.43 9.46 9.77
C GLY A 66 -14.51 9.71 8.58
N CYS A 67 -13.38 10.37 8.81
CA CYS A 67 -12.33 10.57 7.81
C CYS A 67 -10.98 10.32 8.45
N ASP A 68 -10.14 9.50 7.81
CA ASP A 68 -8.77 9.23 8.26
C ASP A 68 -7.90 8.79 7.07
N THR A 69 -6.62 8.58 7.28
CA THR A 69 -5.72 8.05 6.26
C THR A 69 -6.11 6.61 5.84
N ASP A 70 -5.76 6.24 4.62
CA ASP A 70 -6.03 4.91 4.03
C ASP A 70 -5.47 3.74 4.83
N ILE A 71 -4.36 3.94 5.55
CA ILE A 71 -3.78 2.92 6.43
C ILE A 71 -4.75 2.46 7.53
N ARG A 72 -5.66 3.34 7.96
CA ARG A 72 -6.68 2.98 8.97
C ARG A 72 -7.62 1.89 8.47
N ASN A 73 -7.86 1.84 7.16
CA ASN A 73 -8.64 0.77 6.55
C ASN A 73 -7.91 -0.58 6.66
N VAL A 74 -6.58 -0.57 6.41
CA VAL A 74 -5.74 -1.77 6.53
C VAL A 74 -5.67 -2.25 7.99
N ILE A 75 -5.40 -1.32 8.92
CA ILE A 75 -5.34 -1.61 10.37
C ILE A 75 -6.66 -2.19 10.88
N ALA A 76 -7.79 -1.67 10.42
CA ALA A 76 -9.10 -2.17 10.83
C ALA A 76 -9.37 -3.63 10.42
N CYS A 77 -8.64 -4.16 9.42
CA CYS A 77 -8.70 -5.56 9.02
C CYS A 77 -7.79 -6.47 9.85
N CYS A 78 -6.96 -5.92 10.74
CA CYS A 78 -6.10 -6.68 11.64
C CYS A 78 -6.91 -7.34 12.76
N SER A 79 -6.53 -8.55 13.20
CA SER A 79 -7.16 -9.22 14.33
C SER A 79 -7.01 -8.46 15.66
N GLN A 80 -5.93 -7.69 15.80
CA GLN A 80 -5.65 -6.82 16.95
C GLN A 80 -5.40 -5.36 16.51
N PRO A 81 -6.46 -4.65 16.07
CA PRO A 81 -6.31 -3.35 15.40
C PRO A 81 -5.85 -2.21 16.34
N ASP A 82 -5.94 -2.38 17.65
CA ASP A 82 -5.62 -1.30 18.62
C ASP A 82 -4.13 -1.26 18.99
N ASN A 83 -3.38 -2.32 18.67
CA ASN A 83 -1.93 -2.38 18.92
C ASN A 83 -1.24 -3.29 17.91
N CYS A 84 -0.99 -2.78 16.71
CA CYS A 84 -0.45 -3.56 15.62
C CYS A 84 0.50 -2.75 14.73
N LEU A 85 1.19 -3.48 13.86
CA LEU A 85 1.88 -2.91 12.71
C LEU A 85 1.06 -3.16 11.44
N ALA A 86 1.18 -2.26 10.47
CA ALA A 86 0.63 -2.44 9.14
C ALA A 86 1.69 -2.04 8.12
N ALA A 87 2.05 -2.96 7.23
CA ALA A 87 2.98 -2.72 6.14
C ALA A 87 2.24 -2.76 4.81
N ILE A 88 2.38 -1.71 4.02
CA ILE A 88 1.88 -1.65 2.65
C ILE A 88 3.08 -1.68 1.71
N CYS A 89 3.11 -2.64 0.79
CA CYS A 89 4.14 -2.74 -0.22
C CYS A 89 3.54 -2.98 -1.61
N GLY A 90 3.60 -1.95 -2.43
CA GLY A 90 3.13 -1.91 -3.81
C GLY A 90 4.07 -1.10 -4.67
N THR A 91 3.60 -0.10 -5.41
CA THR A 91 4.45 0.86 -6.15
C THR A 91 5.43 1.54 -5.21
N GLY A 92 4.97 1.97 -4.03
CA GLY A 92 5.80 2.42 -2.90
C GLY A 92 5.68 1.50 -1.70
N CYS A 93 6.46 1.76 -0.65
CA CYS A 93 6.38 1.05 0.62
C CYS A 93 6.26 2.01 1.80
N VAL A 94 5.52 1.58 2.81
CA VAL A 94 5.42 2.27 4.10
C VAL A 94 5.00 1.29 5.18
N VAL A 95 5.51 1.51 6.40
CA VAL A 95 5.07 0.77 7.58
C VAL A 95 4.52 1.74 8.61
N PHE A 96 3.39 1.40 9.21
CA PHE A 96 2.82 2.12 10.32
C PHE A 96 2.75 1.22 11.55
N GLY A 97 3.09 1.76 12.71
CA GLY A 97 2.69 1.22 13.98
C GLY A 97 1.46 1.98 14.48
N TYR A 98 0.53 1.28 15.08
CA TYR A 98 -0.63 1.89 15.74
C TYR A 98 -0.71 1.40 17.19
N SER A 99 -0.68 2.34 18.13
CA SER A 99 -0.85 2.07 19.54
C SER A 99 -1.42 3.29 20.26
N GLU A 100 -2.24 3.07 21.27
CA GLU A 100 -2.81 4.13 22.13
C GLU A 100 -3.45 5.27 21.32
N GLY A 101 -4.14 4.94 20.23
CA GLY A 101 -4.79 5.93 19.37
C GLY A 101 -3.85 6.66 18.39
N THR A 102 -2.54 6.41 18.45
CA THR A 102 -1.53 7.14 17.65
C THR A 102 -0.94 6.29 16.55
N LEU A 103 -0.79 6.88 15.36
CA LEU A 103 -0.07 6.29 14.22
C LEU A 103 1.39 6.74 14.21
N HIS A 104 2.30 5.76 14.15
CA HIS A 104 3.75 5.97 14.04
C HIS A 104 4.22 5.54 12.64
N ARG A 105 4.48 6.50 11.78
CA ARG A 105 4.97 6.21 10.43
C ARG A 105 6.46 5.84 10.43
N THR A 106 6.81 4.86 9.59
CA THR A 106 8.18 4.49 9.27
C THR A 106 8.29 4.29 7.77
N GLY A 107 9.16 5.06 7.13
CA GLY A 107 9.33 5.05 5.68
C GLY A 107 8.19 5.72 4.91
N GLY A 108 8.11 5.40 3.62
CA GLY A 108 7.15 5.99 2.70
C GLY A 108 7.48 7.43 2.30
N LEU A 109 8.76 7.81 2.36
CA LEU A 109 9.24 9.17 2.03
C LEU A 109 9.38 9.40 0.52
N GLY A 110 9.19 8.35 -0.26
CA GLY A 110 9.26 8.38 -1.72
C GLY A 110 10.62 7.96 -2.27
N TYR A 111 10.60 7.50 -3.51
CA TYR A 111 11.72 6.84 -4.21
C TYR A 111 13.00 7.66 -4.32
N ARG A 112 12.93 8.99 -4.14
CA ARG A 112 14.10 9.87 -4.23
C ARG A 112 14.98 9.88 -2.99
N PHE A 113 14.41 9.50 -1.84
CA PHE A 113 15.08 9.68 -0.54
C PHE A 113 15.13 8.39 0.27
N GLU A 114 14.55 7.29 -0.23
CA GLU A 114 14.38 6.08 0.54
C GLU A 114 14.55 4.83 -0.31
N HIS A 115 15.22 3.85 0.26
CA HIS A 115 15.23 2.47 -0.19
C HIS A 115 14.30 1.66 0.73
N SER A 116 13.15 1.26 0.20
CA SER A 116 12.05 0.67 0.98
C SER A 116 11.69 -0.75 0.57
N GLY A 117 12.29 -1.24 -0.51
CA GLY A 117 11.96 -2.55 -1.08
C GLY A 117 10.66 -2.53 -1.88
N SER A 118 10.33 -1.41 -2.50
CA SER A 118 9.08 -1.20 -3.23
C SER A 118 9.09 -1.79 -4.63
N GLY A 119 7.90 -1.91 -5.23
CA GLY A 119 7.77 -2.30 -6.64
C GLY A 119 8.46 -1.32 -7.60
N PHE A 120 8.48 -0.02 -7.26
CA PHE A 120 9.25 0.95 -8.04
C PHE A 120 10.75 0.63 -8.03
N GLU A 121 11.30 0.32 -6.86
CA GLU A 121 12.73 -0.03 -6.75
C GLU A 121 13.05 -1.31 -7.51
N LEU A 122 12.28 -2.37 -7.33
CA LEU A 122 12.43 -3.60 -8.08
C LEU A 122 12.39 -3.34 -9.60
N GLY A 123 11.44 -2.53 -10.06
CA GLY A 123 11.32 -2.21 -11.49
C GLY A 123 12.46 -1.36 -12.00
N ARG A 124 12.89 -0.34 -11.26
CA ARG A 124 14.08 0.46 -11.57
C ARG A 124 15.33 -0.42 -11.64
N ASP A 125 15.52 -1.29 -10.67
CA ASP A 125 16.71 -2.12 -10.57
C ASP A 125 16.74 -3.20 -11.66
N ALA A 126 15.58 -3.69 -12.13
CA ALA A 126 15.49 -4.53 -13.32
C ALA A 126 15.99 -3.82 -14.58
N ILE A 127 15.55 -2.57 -14.78
CA ILE A 127 15.98 -1.75 -15.93
C ILE A 127 17.47 -1.42 -15.81
N THR A 128 17.93 -1.06 -14.60
CA THR A 128 19.34 -0.77 -14.32
C THR A 128 20.23 -1.98 -14.59
N ALA A 129 19.84 -3.18 -14.13
CA ALA A 129 20.59 -4.41 -14.37
C ALA A 129 20.69 -4.73 -15.87
N ALA A 130 19.61 -4.53 -16.61
CA ALA A 130 19.62 -4.69 -18.07
C ALA A 130 20.62 -3.73 -18.76
N LEU A 131 20.64 -2.46 -18.37
CA LEU A 131 21.59 -1.47 -18.87
C LEU A 131 23.03 -1.81 -18.51
N CYS A 132 23.30 -2.18 -17.25
CA CYS A 132 24.63 -2.55 -16.80
C CYS A 132 25.18 -3.79 -17.54
N HIS A 133 24.33 -4.78 -17.82
CA HIS A 133 24.72 -5.94 -18.62
C HIS A 133 25.10 -5.50 -20.05
N LEU A 134 24.27 -4.68 -20.72
CA LEU A 134 24.55 -4.19 -22.07
C LEU A 134 25.80 -3.32 -22.14
N ASP A 135 26.13 -2.58 -21.09
CA ASP A 135 27.35 -1.77 -20.99
C ASP A 135 28.60 -2.59 -20.65
N GLY A 136 28.45 -3.85 -20.25
CA GLY A 136 29.55 -4.65 -19.74
C GLY A 136 30.03 -4.22 -18.34
N THR A 137 29.27 -3.40 -17.62
CA THR A 137 29.56 -2.97 -16.24
C THR A 137 28.89 -3.85 -15.19
N GLY A 138 27.94 -4.71 -15.59
CA GLY A 138 27.21 -5.66 -14.75
C GLY A 138 27.31 -7.09 -15.25
N GLU A 139 26.80 -8.01 -14.46
CA GLU A 139 26.77 -9.44 -14.80
C GLU A 139 25.69 -9.73 -15.84
N GLU A 140 25.87 -10.85 -16.57
CA GLU A 140 24.87 -11.38 -17.47
C GLU A 140 23.57 -11.74 -16.75
N THR A 141 22.42 -11.34 -17.30
CA THR A 141 21.13 -11.55 -16.69
C THR A 141 20.01 -11.71 -17.74
N VAL A 142 19.04 -12.57 -17.46
CA VAL A 142 17.82 -12.71 -18.28
C VAL A 142 16.94 -11.48 -18.21
N LEU A 143 17.15 -10.59 -17.23
CA LEU A 143 16.40 -9.34 -17.09
C LEU A 143 16.54 -8.47 -18.34
N THR A 144 17.70 -8.47 -19.02
CA THR A 144 17.89 -7.71 -20.26
C THR A 144 16.83 -8.08 -21.29
N ARG A 145 16.71 -9.35 -21.62
CA ARG A 145 15.69 -9.84 -22.59
C ARG A 145 14.27 -9.54 -22.10
N LEU A 146 13.97 -9.79 -20.83
CA LEU A 146 12.63 -9.58 -20.26
C LEU A 146 12.21 -8.10 -20.26
N VAL A 147 13.14 -7.20 -20.00
CA VAL A 147 12.91 -5.74 -20.03
C VAL A 147 12.68 -5.29 -21.46
N GLU A 148 13.51 -5.73 -22.43
CA GLU A 148 13.36 -5.41 -23.86
C GLU A 148 12.05 -5.93 -24.44
N GLU A 149 11.67 -7.18 -24.13
CA GLU A 149 10.38 -7.75 -24.51
C GLU A 149 9.20 -6.89 -24.00
N LYS A 150 9.29 -6.42 -22.74
CA LYS A 150 8.24 -5.56 -22.15
C LYS A 150 8.22 -4.16 -22.75
N LEU A 151 9.36 -3.61 -23.11
CA LEU A 151 9.46 -2.30 -23.78
C LEU A 151 9.05 -2.36 -25.27
N GLY A 152 9.15 -3.55 -25.88
CA GLY A 152 8.94 -3.74 -27.32
C GLY A 152 10.13 -3.24 -28.16
N GLY A 153 11.32 -3.10 -27.56
CA GLY A 153 12.53 -2.61 -28.22
C GLY A 153 13.73 -2.56 -27.27
N GLY A 154 14.86 -2.05 -27.76
CA GLY A 154 16.08 -1.91 -26.97
C GLY A 154 15.93 -1.01 -25.75
N VAL A 155 16.56 -1.39 -24.63
CA VAL A 155 16.49 -0.59 -23.39
C VAL A 155 17.09 0.80 -23.60
N TRP A 156 18.20 0.89 -24.35
CA TRP A 156 18.87 2.14 -24.69
C TRP A 156 17.97 3.13 -25.42
N ASP A 157 17.22 2.65 -26.40
CA ASP A 157 16.33 3.46 -27.21
C ASP A 157 15.15 3.97 -26.40
N ALA A 158 14.74 3.22 -25.37
CA ALA A 158 13.61 3.54 -24.50
C ALA A 158 13.94 4.50 -23.35
N ILE A 159 15.23 4.83 -23.09
CA ILE A 159 15.66 5.61 -21.93
C ILE A 159 14.93 6.94 -21.81
N HIS A 160 14.85 7.72 -22.91
CA HIS A 160 14.18 9.00 -22.91
C HIS A 160 12.71 8.89 -22.50
N ASP A 161 12.02 7.89 -23.04
CA ASP A 161 10.61 7.63 -22.75
C ASP A 161 10.41 7.15 -21.31
N LEU A 162 11.33 6.34 -20.77
CA LEU A 162 11.30 5.87 -19.38
C LEU A 162 11.37 7.03 -18.38
N TYR A 163 12.14 8.07 -18.67
CA TYR A 163 12.19 9.29 -17.83
C TYR A 163 10.87 10.07 -17.80
N GLN A 164 9.99 9.88 -18.77
CA GLN A 164 8.67 10.53 -18.82
C GLN A 164 7.56 9.67 -18.17
N LYS A 165 7.86 8.42 -17.80
CA LYS A 165 6.89 7.52 -17.18
C LYS A 165 6.72 7.81 -15.70
N ASP A 166 5.52 7.53 -15.21
CA ASP A 166 5.21 7.60 -13.78
C ASP A 166 5.79 6.42 -12.99
N ASN A 167 5.75 6.53 -11.69
CA ASN A 167 6.25 5.50 -10.79
C ASN A 167 5.51 4.16 -10.94
N ALA A 168 4.23 4.18 -11.31
CA ALA A 168 3.45 2.97 -11.48
C ALA A 168 3.92 2.17 -12.71
N TYR A 169 4.29 2.88 -13.79
CA TYR A 169 4.87 2.25 -14.97
C TYR A 169 6.20 1.56 -14.64
N ILE A 170 7.11 2.25 -13.96
CA ILE A 170 8.40 1.66 -13.56
C ILE A 170 8.16 0.46 -12.62
N ALA A 171 7.28 0.59 -11.63
CA ALA A 171 6.92 -0.51 -10.74
C ALA A 171 6.32 -1.72 -11.48
N SER A 172 5.78 -1.53 -12.68
CA SER A 172 5.24 -2.62 -13.49
C SER A 172 6.30 -3.61 -13.98
N PHE A 173 7.59 -3.27 -13.88
CA PHE A 173 8.72 -4.18 -14.17
C PHE A 173 9.08 -5.09 -12.99
N ALA A 174 8.62 -4.80 -11.77
CA ALA A 174 8.90 -5.63 -10.58
C ALA A 174 8.60 -7.14 -10.76
N PRO A 175 7.49 -7.55 -11.42
CA PRO A 175 7.24 -8.97 -11.67
C PRO A 175 8.33 -9.68 -12.48
N LEU A 176 9.10 -8.95 -13.30
CA LEU A 176 10.20 -9.53 -14.07
C LEU A 176 11.33 -10.00 -13.15
N VAL A 177 11.68 -9.19 -12.12
CA VAL A 177 12.67 -9.55 -11.11
C VAL A 177 12.22 -10.79 -10.33
N ILE A 178 10.96 -10.81 -9.88
CA ILE A 178 10.43 -11.93 -9.11
C ILE A 178 10.52 -13.22 -9.90
N ARG A 179 10.05 -13.21 -11.15
CA ARG A 179 10.08 -14.36 -12.05
C ARG A 179 11.51 -14.80 -12.36
N ALA A 180 12.39 -13.87 -12.74
CA ALA A 180 13.78 -14.19 -13.06
C ALA A 180 14.52 -14.79 -11.86
N ALA A 181 14.26 -14.29 -10.65
CA ALA A 181 14.82 -14.85 -9.41
C ALA A 181 14.29 -16.27 -9.13
N GLU A 182 13.00 -16.53 -9.37
CA GLU A 182 12.41 -17.87 -9.26
C GLU A 182 12.99 -18.85 -10.28
N ASP A 183 13.34 -18.36 -11.47
CA ASP A 183 13.99 -19.12 -12.55
C ASP A 183 15.52 -19.27 -12.32
N GLY A 184 16.07 -18.73 -11.23
CA GLY A 184 17.48 -18.91 -10.82
C GLY A 184 18.47 -17.88 -11.37
N ASP A 185 18.02 -16.75 -11.90
CA ASP A 185 18.89 -15.64 -12.31
C ASP A 185 19.51 -14.98 -11.08
N LYS A 186 20.85 -14.99 -11.02
CA LYS A 186 21.59 -14.51 -9.82
C LYS A 186 21.45 -13.02 -9.58
N VAL A 187 21.38 -12.21 -10.66
CA VAL A 187 21.22 -10.76 -10.57
C VAL A 187 19.84 -10.42 -10.03
N ALA A 188 18.79 -11.05 -10.57
CA ALA A 188 17.44 -10.90 -10.09
C ALA A 188 17.27 -11.37 -8.64
N GLU A 189 17.91 -12.48 -8.25
CA GLU A 189 17.93 -12.99 -6.89
C GLU A 189 18.55 -11.97 -5.91
N ALA A 190 19.68 -11.35 -6.28
CA ALA A 190 20.32 -10.32 -5.47
C ALA A 190 19.42 -9.08 -5.30
N ILE A 191 18.80 -8.60 -6.38
CA ILE A 191 17.87 -7.48 -6.35
C ILE A 191 16.66 -7.78 -5.44
N LEU A 192 16.08 -8.98 -5.58
CA LEU A 192 14.95 -9.40 -4.75
C LEU A 192 15.33 -9.52 -3.27
N ALA A 193 16.51 -10.09 -2.98
CA ALA A 193 17.02 -10.24 -1.61
C ALA A 193 17.24 -8.88 -0.93
N GLU A 194 17.81 -7.91 -1.64
CA GLU A 194 18.01 -6.54 -1.14
C GLU A 194 16.68 -5.83 -0.88
N SER A 195 15.74 -5.95 -1.81
CA SER A 195 14.38 -5.40 -1.64
C SER A 195 13.69 -5.97 -0.39
N CYS A 196 13.78 -7.28 -0.17
CA CYS A 196 13.23 -7.91 1.05
C CYS A 196 13.91 -7.39 2.32
N GLU A 197 15.24 -7.20 2.31
CA GLU A 197 15.98 -6.67 3.46
C GLU A 197 15.60 -5.23 3.78
N HIS A 198 15.35 -4.39 2.77
CA HIS A 198 14.85 -3.04 2.96
C HIS A 198 13.49 -3.05 3.69
N MET A 199 12.55 -3.89 3.25
CA MET A 199 11.24 -4.04 3.90
C MET A 199 11.37 -4.54 5.34
N VAL A 200 12.21 -5.55 5.59
CA VAL A 200 12.47 -6.07 6.95
C VAL A 200 13.02 -4.98 7.87
N ARG A 201 13.95 -4.15 7.39
CA ARG A 201 14.49 -3.01 8.16
C ARG A 201 13.41 -2.01 8.54
N LEU A 202 12.49 -1.67 7.62
CA LEU A 202 11.37 -0.79 7.92
C LEU A 202 10.44 -1.38 8.98
N ILE A 203 10.09 -2.66 8.86
CA ILE A 203 9.22 -3.35 9.84
C ILE A 203 9.88 -3.40 11.21
N ARG A 204 11.17 -3.76 11.29
CA ARG A 204 11.92 -3.78 12.56
C ARG A 204 11.99 -2.38 13.20
N ALA A 205 12.16 -1.34 12.39
CA ALA A 205 12.17 0.04 12.89
C ALA A 205 10.79 0.47 13.40
N ALA A 206 9.71 0.11 12.71
CA ALA A 206 8.34 0.35 13.15
C ALA A 206 8.01 -0.40 14.45
N SER A 207 8.45 -1.66 14.57
CA SER A 207 8.28 -2.46 15.79
C SER A 207 8.95 -1.83 17.02
N LYS A 208 10.14 -1.24 16.85
CA LYS A 208 10.81 -0.49 17.93
C LYS A 208 10.04 0.75 18.36
N LYS A 209 9.36 1.43 17.44
CA LYS A 209 8.52 2.61 17.74
C LYS A 209 7.17 2.23 18.34
N THR A 210 6.77 0.96 18.23
CA THR A 210 5.48 0.45 18.71
C THR A 210 5.71 -0.83 19.55
N PRO A 211 6.33 -0.71 20.72
CA PRO A 211 6.86 -1.87 21.46
C PRO A 211 5.77 -2.83 21.98
N GLY A 212 4.53 -2.38 22.05
CA GLY A 212 3.39 -3.23 22.43
C GLY A 212 2.78 -4.03 21.29
N ALA A 213 3.16 -3.78 20.03
CA ALA A 213 2.61 -4.49 18.89
C ALA A 213 2.98 -5.98 18.93
N ARG A 214 1.98 -6.84 18.70
CA ARG A 214 2.13 -8.30 18.63
C ARG A 214 1.71 -8.88 17.29
N THR A 215 1.10 -8.04 16.45
CA THR A 215 0.58 -8.45 15.14
C THR A 215 1.07 -7.48 14.09
N ILE A 216 1.37 -8.00 12.91
CA ILE A 216 1.61 -7.20 11.71
C ILE A 216 0.69 -7.66 10.60
N ILE A 217 -0.06 -6.73 9.99
CA ILE A 217 -0.84 -6.99 8.78
C ILE A 217 -0.06 -6.53 7.55
N LEU A 218 0.11 -7.44 6.59
CA LEU A 218 0.82 -7.21 5.34
C LEU A 218 -0.15 -7.00 4.20
N SER A 219 -0.02 -5.89 3.49
CA SER A 219 -0.89 -5.45 2.40
C SER A 219 -0.09 -4.93 1.21
N GLY A 220 -0.74 -4.85 0.06
CA GLY A 220 -0.14 -4.35 -1.18
C GLY A 220 0.24 -5.46 -2.16
N SER A 221 0.49 -5.05 -3.41
CA SER A 221 0.61 -5.97 -4.55
C SER A 221 1.79 -6.94 -4.44
N LEU A 222 2.91 -6.54 -3.83
CA LEU A 222 4.06 -7.43 -3.66
C LEU A 222 3.74 -8.56 -2.68
N PHE A 223 3.15 -8.26 -1.53
CA PHE A 223 2.72 -9.29 -0.58
C PHE A 223 1.58 -10.16 -1.12
N ALA A 224 0.68 -9.59 -1.91
CA ALA A 224 -0.48 -10.31 -2.44
C ALA A 224 -0.13 -11.24 -3.61
N LYS A 225 0.85 -10.86 -4.45
CA LYS A 225 1.13 -11.53 -5.73
C LYS A 225 2.44 -12.32 -5.78
N SER A 226 3.34 -12.14 -4.81
CA SER A 226 4.61 -12.85 -4.74
C SER A 226 4.75 -13.61 -3.42
N GLU A 227 4.58 -14.93 -3.50
CA GLU A 227 4.80 -15.81 -2.35
C GLU A 227 6.27 -15.84 -1.93
N GLY A 228 7.18 -15.77 -2.91
CA GLY A 228 8.62 -15.68 -2.66
C GLY A 228 9.01 -14.44 -1.86
N PHE A 229 8.48 -13.26 -2.24
CA PHE A 229 8.69 -12.01 -1.50
C PHE A 229 8.08 -12.09 -0.09
N PHE A 230 6.82 -12.54 0.01
CA PHE A 230 6.13 -12.69 1.29
C PHE A 230 6.93 -13.56 2.26
N ARG A 231 7.30 -14.77 1.86
CA ARG A 231 8.05 -15.72 2.68
C ARG A 231 9.40 -15.16 3.11
N ARG A 232 10.19 -14.60 2.18
CA ARG A 232 11.53 -14.03 2.48
C ARG A 232 11.46 -12.88 3.49
N VAL A 233 10.42 -12.07 3.44
CA VAL A 233 10.22 -11.00 4.42
C VAL A 233 9.80 -11.59 5.76
N THR A 234 8.78 -12.46 5.79
CA THR A 234 8.18 -12.96 7.03
C THR A 234 9.13 -13.84 7.87
N GLU A 235 9.97 -14.65 7.22
CA GLU A 235 10.98 -15.48 7.88
C GLU A 235 12.05 -14.66 8.65
N ARG A 236 12.16 -13.37 8.36
CA ARG A 236 13.17 -12.47 8.97
C ARG A 236 12.56 -11.47 9.95
N LEU A 237 11.26 -11.54 10.19
CA LEU A 237 10.58 -10.65 11.14
C LEU A 237 10.88 -11.05 12.59
N PRO A 238 10.71 -10.11 13.54
CA PRO A 238 10.78 -10.43 14.96
C PRO A 238 9.77 -11.51 15.35
N GLU A 239 10.20 -12.53 16.09
CA GLU A 239 9.39 -13.70 16.49
C GLU A 239 8.11 -13.33 17.27
N HIS A 240 8.11 -12.18 17.95
CA HIS A 240 6.96 -11.72 18.72
C HIS A 240 5.82 -11.16 17.86
N LEU A 241 6.02 -11.00 16.54
CA LEU A 241 5.02 -10.49 15.61
C LEU A 241 4.28 -11.64 14.93
N ALA A 242 3.02 -11.83 15.27
CA ALA A 242 2.12 -12.69 14.50
C ALA A 242 1.84 -12.02 13.14
N VAL A 243 2.09 -12.75 12.05
CA VAL A 243 1.94 -12.20 10.69
C VAL A 243 0.56 -12.51 10.15
N GLU A 244 -0.13 -11.48 9.68
CA GLU A 244 -1.39 -11.58 8.97
C GLU A 244 -1.23 -11.05 7.55
N ARG A 245 -1.70 -11.79 6.55
CA ARG A 245 -1.84 -11.28 5.19
C ARG A 245 -3.27 -10.76 5.04
N ILE A 246 -3.44 -9.55 4.52
CA ILE A 246 -4.79 -9.04 4.26
C ILE A 246 -5.52 -9.96 3.28
N SER A 247 -6.66 -10.49 3.70
CA SER A 247 -7.47 -11.44 2.93
C SER A 247 -8.66 -10.80 2.22
N CYS A 248 -8.92 -9.52 2.51
CA CYS A 248 -10.04 -8.78 1.96
C CYS A 248 -9.58 -7.41 1.41
N PRO A 249 -10.31 -6.79 0.49
CA PRO A 249 -10.03 -5.43 0.05
C PRO A 249 -10.04 -4.44 1.23
N PRO A 250 -9.13 -3.44 1.29
CA PRO A 250 -9.08 -2.46 2.39
C PRO A 250 -10.39 -1.68 2.63
N VAL A 251 -11.30 -1.65 1.64
CA VAL A 251 -12.64 -1.05 1.82
C VAL A 251 -13.45 -1.75 2.92
N TRP A 252 -13.20 -3.01 3.21
CA TRP A 252 -13.81 -3.71 4.36
C TRP A 252 -13.44 -3.06 5.68
N GLY A 253 -12.17 -2.65 5.83
CA GLY A 253 -11.76 -1.89 6.99
C GLY A 253 -12.47 -0.54 7.09
N ALA A 254 -12.76 0.13 5.98
CA ALA A 254 -13.59 1.34 5.98
C ALA A 254 -15.02 1.05 6.48
N CYS A 255 -15.63 -0.06 6.05
CA CYS A 255 -16.94 -0.50 6.55
C CYS A 255 -16.91 -0.77 8.07
N LEU A 256 -15.86 -1.43 8.57
CA LEU A 256 -15.68 -1.65 10.01
C LEU A 256 -15.54 -0.34 10.79
N GLN A 257 -14.79 0.61 10.27
CA GLN A 257 -14.66 1.94 10.88
C GLN A 257 -15.99 2.71 10.86
N ALA A 258 -16.76 2.64 9.78
CA ALA A 258 -18.10 3.23 9.71
C ALA A 258 -19.05 2.61 10.76
N ALA A 259 -19.03 1.28 10.89
CA ALA A 259 -19.84 0.57 11.88
C ALA A 259 -19.50 1.00 13.32
N LYS A 260 -18.20 1.18 13.63
CA LYS A 260 -17.75 1.68 14.96
C LYS A 260 -18.30 3.07 15.31
N LEU A 261 -18.61 3.92 14.32
CA LEU A 261 -19.25 5.23 14.55
C LEU A 261 -20.69 5.10 15.07
N CYS A 262 -21.37 4.01 14.78
CA CYS A 262 -22.78 3.84 15.12
C CYS A 262 -23.00 3.28 16.52
N LYS A 263 -22.28 2.26 16.92
CA LYS A 263 -22.28 1.62 18.27
C LYS A 263 -21.07 0.67 18.37
N PRO A 264 -20.73 0.16 19.58
CA PRO A 264 -19.79 -0.94 19.70
C PRO A 264 -20.27 -2.10 18.80
N VAL A 265 -19.45 -2.45 17.79
CA VAL A 265 -19.77 -3.52 16.84
C VAL A 265 -19.66 -4.84 17.59
N GLN A 266 -20.76 -5.58 17.70
CA GLN A 266 -20.68 -6.98 18.10
C GLN A 266 -20.14 -7.80 16.91
N MET A 267 -19.13 -8.62 17.16
CA MET A 267 -18.38 -9.42 16.17
C MET A 267 -19.21 -10.25 15.16
N PRO A 268 -20.49 -10.60 15.34
CA PRO A 268 -21.27 -11.34 14.34
C PRO A 268 -21.42 -10.66 12.98
N LEU A 269 -21.18 -9.34 12.89
CA LEU A 269 -21.21 -8.62 11.61
C LEU A 269 -20.06 -9.02 10.68
N LEU A 270 -18.88 -9.34 11.23
CA LEU A 270 -17.71 -9.79 10.45
C LEU A 270 -17.93 -11.18 9.85
N ASP A 271 -18.46 -12.12 10.64
CA ASP A 271 -18.65 -13.51 10.23
C ASP A 271 -19.70 -13.67 9.12
N ASN A 272 -20.67 -12.78 9.06
CA ASN A 272 -21.71 -12.81 8.03
C ASN A 272 -21.23 -12.18 6.71
N PHE A 273 -20.31 -11.21 6.74
CA PHE A 273 -19.75 -10.60 5.55
C PHE A 273 -18.64 -11.41 4.87
N LEU A 274 -17.97 -12.31 5.61
CA LEU A 274 -16.91 -13.17 5.09
C LEU A 274 -17.43 -14.48 4.48
N LYS A 275 -18.75 -14.75 4.54
CA LYS A 275 -19.39 -15.97 4.06
C LYS A 275 -20.08 -15.85 2.71
N GLU A 276 -20.13 -14.65 2.12
CA GLU A 276 -20.58 -14.38 0.75
C GLU A 276 -19.39 -14.03 -0.15
#